data_997ff9c438667c5144f617a467ca2d04
#
_entry.id   997ff9c438667c5144f617a467ca2d04
#
_cell.length_a   1.000
_cell.length_b   1.000
_cell.length_c   1.000
_cell.angle_alpha   90.00
_cell.angle_beta   90.00
_cell.angle_gamma   90.00
#
_symmetry.space_group_name_H-M   'P 1'
#
loop_
_entity.id
_entity.type
_entity.pdbx_description
1 polymer ?
#
loop_
_entity_poly.entity_id
_entity_poly.type
_entity_poly.pdbx_seq_one_letter_code
_entity_poly.pdbx_strand_id
1 'polypeptide(L)'
;MNEHALAKATTKKTMVRILPYILLLYVIAYLDRVNLGFAALEMNADLALTAEVFGLLSGIFFIGYFFFEVPSNMIMHKVGARIWIARIMLTWGIIVILTGFAQSASHLYILRFLLGVAEAGFFPGVILYLTYWFRERERGRATAVLLLALPIGGLIGAPLSAWIIDNIAWASLEGWRWMFILEGIPALILGIITIFYLTDRPSKAKWLSQEEIQWLEGELEVERQQSLKLNKPSKLAMLKDTTVWKLSAFYFAGYTGVYGLSFWVPTIIKSLSDIGSTNMEIGWMAMLPSLVGIPAIIFTGLNADRTGKHKLHLLVCLAIAIIGFIGCALVTSLWPMVAMLSLASAGLYGFTGSFFAYLTFFFTESTAPVGIALVNSFAALGGFVGPTILGMFNLNTGMFALAIILIVGIIILYTMPKTNIEIQSENKEGSVRVTTSGKRLL
;
A
#
# COMPACT_ATOMS: atom_id res chain seq x y z
N MET A 1 -11.12 38.53 2.40
CA MET A 1 -10.54 37.65 3.43
C MET A 1 -9.03 37.79 3.35
N ASN A 2 -8.26 37.77 4.47
CA ASN A 2 -6.78 37.80 4.39
C ASN A 2 -6.34 36.53 3.63
N GLU A 3 -5.36 36.64 2.74
CA GLU A 3 -4.87 35.55 1.87
C GLU A 3 -4.50 34.29 2.67
N HIS A 4 -3.88 34.46 3.84
CA HIS A 4 -3.56 33.35 4.74
C HIS A 4 -4.81 32.62 5.28
N ALA A 5 -5.87 33.38 5.59
CA ALA A 5 -7.13 32.81 6.05
C ALA A 5 -7.87 32.08 4.91
N LEU A 6 -7.81 32.64 3.69
CA LEU A 6 -8.36 31.99 2.47
C LEU A 6 -7.64 30.66 2.19
N ALA A 7 -6.31 30.69 2.21
CA ALA A 7 -5.48 29.47 2.01
C ALA A 7 -5.83 28.37 3.01
N LYS A 8 -5.90 28.70 4.30
CA LYS A 8 -6.24 27.74 5.36
C LYS A 8 -7.64 27.19 5.23
N ALA A 9 -8.63 28.03 4.89
CA ALA A 9 -10.01 27.62 4.72
C ALA A 9 -10.17 26.71 3.51
N THR A 10 -9.59 27.07 2.37
CA THR A 10 -9.64 26.30 1.12
C THR A 10 -8.98 24.94 1.29
N THR A 11 -7.76 24.90 1.83
CA THR A 11 -7.05 23.63 2.10
C THR A 11 -7.85 22.74 3.04
N LYS A 12 -8.44 23.29 4.12
CA LYS A 12 -9.27 22.49 5.04
C LYS A 12 -10.51 21.92 4.34
N LYS A 13 -11.23 22.71 3.54
CA LYS A 13 -12.40 22.25 2.78
C LYS A 13 -12.01 21.12 1.82
N THR A 14 -10.92 21.30 1.07
CA THR A 14 -10.40 20.31 0.12
C THR A 14 -10.02 19.01 0.84
N MET A 15 -9.29 19.10 1.95
CA MET A 15 -8.92 17.93 2.75
C MET A 15 -10.14 17.16 3.25
N VAL A 16 -11.10 17.85 3.86
CA VAL A 16 -12.32 17.20 4.43
C VAL A 16 -13.21 16.61 3.34
N ARG A 17 -13.27 17.22 2.15
CA ARG A 17 -14.11 16.74 1.05
C ARG A 17 -13.49 15.57 0.31
N ILE A 18 -12.19 15.58 0.07
CA ILE A 18 -11.52 14.63 -0.84
C ILE A 18 -10.93 13.45 -0.06
N LEU A 19 -10.15 13.71 1.00
CA LEU A 19 -9.36 12.64 1.63
C LEU A 19 -10.19 11.52 2.25
N PRO A 20 -11.30 11.78 2.98
CA PRO A 20 -12.08 10.68 3.58
C PRO A 20 -12.69 9.78 2.49
N TYR A 21 -13.14 10.37 1.39
CA TYR A 21 -13.72 9.60 0.29
C TYR A 21 -12.67 8.74 -0.42
N ILE A 22 -11.52 9.32 -0.76
CA ILE A 22 -10.41 8.58 -1.39
C ILE A 22 -9.86 7.51 -0.45
N LEU A 23 -9.75 7.79 0.86
CA LEU A 23 -9.37 6.80 1.86
C LEU A 23 -10.37 5.63 1.86
N LEU A 24 -11.67 5.90 1.85
CA LEU A 24 -12.71 4.87 1.77
C LEU A 24 -12.55 3.99 0.51
N LEU A 25 -12.35 4.61 -0.66
CA LEU A 25 -12.11 3.87 -1.90
C LEU A 25 -10.90 2.94 -1.76
N TYR A 26 -9.83 3.42 -1.13
CA TYR A 26 -8.60 2.63 -0.98
C TYR A 26 -8.71 1.56 0.11
N VAL A 27 -9.50 1.78 1.16
CA VAL A 27 -9.85 0.74 2.15
C VAL A 27 -10.57 -0.42 1.47
N ILE A 28 -11.58 -0.14 0.63
CA ILE A 28 -12.30 -1.18 -0.11
C ILE A 28 -11.34 -1.89 -1.08
N ALA A 29 -10.49 -1.15 -1.80
CA ALA A 29 -9.49 -1.75 -2.68
C ALA A 29 -8.54 -2.71 -1.94
N TYR A 30 -8.11 -2.34 -0.74
CA TYR A 30 -7.22 -3.17 0.05
C TYR A 30 -7.94 -4.38 0.66
N LEU A 31 -9.19 -4.22 1.07
CA LEU A 31 -10.05 -5.30 1.55
C LEU A 31 -10.20 -6.38 0.46
N ASP A 32 -10.59 -6.00 -0.76
CA ASP A 32 -10.74 -6.90 -1.91
C ASP A 32 -9.41 -7.58 -2.33
N ARG A 33 -8.29 -6.99 -1.95
CA ARG A 33 -6.97 -7.56 -2.21
C ARG A 33 -6.61 -8.64 -1.20
N VAL A 34 -6.92 -8.44 0.09
CA VAL A 34 -6.54 -9.37 1.16
C VAL A 34 -7.59 -10.44 1.47
N ASN A 35 -8.84 -10.27 1.02
CA ASN A 35 -9.93 -11.21 1.24
C ASN A 35 -9.64 -12.62 0.71
N LEU A 36 -8.81 -12.76 -0.32
CA LEU A 36 -8.35 -14.06 -0.83
C LEU A 36 -7.69 -14.91 0.27
N GLY A 37 -6.95 -14.28 1.20
CA GLY A 37 -6.36 -14.97 2.34
C GLY A 37 -7.41 -15.60 3.26
N PHE A 38 -8.55 -14.93 3.45
CA PHE A 38 -9.68 -15.47 4.22
C PHE A 38 -10.46 -16.51 3.42
N ALA A 39 -10.69 -16.28 2.12
CA ALA A 39 -11.28 -17.29 1.24
C ALA A 39 -10.54 -18.64 1.31
N ALA A 40 -9.21 -18.61 1.42
CA ALA A 40 -8.37 -19.80 1.49
C ALA A 40 -8.76 -20.76 2.62
N LEU A 41 -9.39 -20.25 3.69
CA LEU A 41 -9.82 -21.06 4.83
C LEU A 41 -10.81 -22.18 4.42
N GLU A 42 -11.62 -21.95 3.39
CA GLU A 42 -12.59 -22.92 2.86
C GLU A 42 -12.37 -23.21 1.37
N MET A 43 -12.10 -22.21 0.56
CA MET A 43 -11.92 -22.31 -0.89
C MET A 43 -10.87 -23.35 -1.30
N ASN A 44 -9.76 -23.45 -0.54
CA ASN A 44 -8.70 -24.40 -0.85
C ASN A 44 -9.18 -25.85 -0.71
N ALA A 45 -10.03 -26.14 0.27
CA ALA A 45 -10.64 -27.45 0.43
C ALA A 45 -11.75 -27.72 -0.62
N ASP A 46 -12.63 -26.73 -0.86
CA ASP A 46 -13.75 -26.82 -1.81
C ASP A 46 -13.25 -27.07 -3.26
N LEU A 47 -12.19 -26.39 -3.68
CA LEU A 47 -11.63 -26.49 -5.03
C LEU A 47 -10.37 -27.38 -5.12
N ALA A 48 -10.03 -28.12 -4.05
CA ALA A 48 -8.85 -28.98 -3.94
C ALA A 48 -7.54 -28.27 -4.35
N LEU A 49 -7.35 -27.03 -3.88
CA LEU A 49 -6.16 -26.22 -4.17
C LEU A 49 -5.02 -26.59 -3.25
N THR A 50 -3.84 -26.82 -3.81
CA THR A 50 -2.60 -26.97 -3.03
C THR A 50 -2.07 -25.62 -2.55
N ALA A 51 -1.19 -25.63 -1.55
CA ALA A 51 -0.49 -24.42 -1.08
C ALA A 51 0.26 -23.71 -2.22
N GLU A 52 0.89 -24.48 -3.12
CA GLU A 52 1.59 -23.95 -4.30
C GLU A 52 0.63 -23.22 -5.24
N VAL A 53 -0.52 -23.84 -5.57
CA VAL A 53 -1.55 -23.23 -6.40
C VAL A 53 -2.08 -21.94 -5.77
N PHE A 54 -2.35 -21.96 -4.46
CA PHE A 54 -2.81 -20.77 -3.74
C PHE A 54 -1.76 -19.64 -3.72
N GLY A 55 -0.48 -19.97 -3.52
CA GLY A 55 0.61 -19.00 -3.56
C GLY A 55 0.71 -18.31 -4.93
N LEU A 56 0.70 -19.07 -6.01
CA LEU A 56 0.68 -18.55 -7.38
C LEU A 56 -0.59 -17.74 -7.68
N LEU A 57 -1.75 -18.22 -7.23
CA LEU A 57 -3.03 -17.54 -7.38
C LEU A 57 -3.03 -16.15 -6.70
N SER A 58 -2.45 -16.07 -5.52
CA SER A 58 -2.29 -14.80 -4.78
C SER A 58 -1.37 -13.83 -5.52
N GLY A 59 -0.34 -14.37 -6.16
CA GLY A 59 0.67 -13.58 -6.86
C GLY A 59 0.25 -13.09 -8.24
N ILE A 60 -0.50 -13.88 -9.03
CA ILE A 60 -0.77 -13.59 -10.45
C ILE A 60 -1.50 -12.26 -10.68
N PHE A 61 -2.25 -11.78 -9.70
CA PHE A 61 -2.84 -10.45 -9.67
C PHE A 61 -1.79 -9.37 -9.96
N PHE A 62 -0.62 -9.46 -9.32
CA PHE A 62 0.43 -8.45 -9.44
C PHE A 62 1.11 -8.46 -10.81
N ILE A 63 1.08 -9.57 -11.53
CA ILE A 63 1.54 -9.64 -12.92
C ILE A 63 0.61 -8.82 -13.82
N GLY A 64 -0.71 -9.02 -13.70
CA GLY A 64 -1.69 -8.19 -14.41
C GLY A 64 -1.56 -6.70 -14.04
N TYR A 65 -1.43 -6.41 -12.76
CA TYR A 65 -1.24 -5.06 -12.25
C TYR A 65 0.01 -4.38 -12.85
N PHE A 66 1.17 -5.04 -12.82
CA PHE A 66 2.44 -4.53 -13.33
C PHE A 66 2.37 -4.12 -14.82
N PHE A 67 1.86 -4.99 -15.67
CA PHE A 67 1.81 -4.69 -17.11
C PHE A 67 0.83 -3.58 -17.47
N PHE A 68 -0.24 -3.41 -16.71
CA PHE A 68 -1.30 -2.46 -17.05
C PHE A 68 -1.29 -1.17 -16.21
N GLU A 69 -0.43 -1.04 -15.21
CA GLU A 69 -0.33 0.17 -14.37
C GLU A 69 0.01 1.41 -15.21
N VAL A 70 1.05 1.36 -16.02
CA VAL A 70 1.48 2.49 -16.85
C VAL A 70 0.46 2.82 -17.94
N PRO A 71 -0.05 1.86 -18.76
CA PRO A 71 -1.12 2.13 -19.72
C PRO A 71 -2.36 2.75 -19.08
N SER A 72 -2.80 2.24 -17.93
CA SER A 72 -3.97 2.74 -17.21
C SER A 72 -3.81 4.21 -16.81
N ASN A 73 -2.66 4.58 -16.27
CA ASN A 73 -2.38 5.97 -15.90
C ASN A 73 -2.29 6.91 -17.11
N MET A 74 -1.77 6.44 -18.24
CA MET A 74 -1.76 7.22 -19.48
C MET A 74 -3.18 7.52 -19.99
N ILE A 75 -4.09 6.55 -19.88
CA ILE A 75 -5.50 6.74 -20.27
C ILE A 75 -6.18 7.70 -19.30
N MET A 76 -5.94 7.57 -17.99
CA MET A 76 -6.51 8.46 -16.99
C MET A 76 -6.16 9.93 -17.23
N HIS A 77 -4.95 10.23 -17.68
CA HIS A 77 -4.54 11.59 -18.06
C HIS A 77 -5.41 12.19 -19.20
N LYS A 78 -5.90 11.34 -20.12
CA LYS A 78 -6.72 11.77 -21.25
C LYS A 78 -8.21 11.86 -20.91
N VAL A 79 -8.70 10.89 -20.14
CA VAL A 79 -10.15 10.73 -19.85
C VAL A 79 -10.57 11.55 -18.62
N GLY A 80 -9.64 11.83 -17.71
CA GLY A 80 -9.91 12.46 -16.42
C GLY A 80 -9.97 11.44 -15.27
N ALA A 81 -9.57 11.89 -14.07
CA ALA A 81 -9.43 11.03 -12.91
C ALA A 81 -10.77 10.47 -12.43
N ARG A 82 -11.81 11.30 -12.39
CA ARG A 82 -13.17 10.94 -11.94
C ARG A 82 -13.71 9.72 -12.69
N ILE A 83 -13.77 9.82 -14.01
CA ILE A 83 -14.32 8.75 -14.86
C ILE A 83 -13.43 7.52 -14.82
N TRP A 84 -12.11 7.71 -14.82
CA TRP A 84 -11.20 6.58 -14.84
C TRP A 84 -11.16 5.80 -13.53
N ILE A 85 -11.16 6.48 -12.37
CA ILE A 85 -11.27 5.84 -11.05
C ILE A 85 -12.61 5.10 -10.93
N ALA A 86 -13.72 5.72 -11.37
CA ALA A 86 -15.03 5.06 -11.38
C ALA A 86 -15.01 3.79 -12.24
N ARG A 87 -14.43 3.85 -13.45
CA ARG A 87 -14.28 2.67 -14.33
C ARG A 87 -13.47 1.58 -13.66
N ILE A 88 -12.32 1.93 -13.02
CA ILE A 88 -11.50 0.97 -12.29
C ILE A 88 -12.35 0.26 -11.24
N MET A 89 -13.06 1.00 -10.39
CA MET A 89 -13.88 0.43 -9.33
C MET A 89 -15.01 -0.46 -9.85
N LEU A 90 -15.70 -0.04 -10.89
CA LEU A 90 -16.78 -0.82 -11.49
C LEU A 90 -16.27 -2.12 -12.10
N THR A 91 -15.19 -2.07 -12.88
CA THR A 91 -14.64 -3.26 -13.53
C THR A 91 -14.06 -4.23 -12.53
N TRP A 92 -13.34 -3.73 -11.53
CA TRP A 92 -12.80 -4.60 -10.48
C TRP A 92 -13.93 -5.20 -9.63
N GLY A 93 -14.93 -4.42 -9.17
CA GLY A 93 -16.06 -4.93 -8.39
C GLY A 93 -16.81 -6.05 -9.10
N ILE A 94 -17.03 -5.93 -10.43
CA ILE A 94 -17.61 -7.01 -11.24
C ILE A 94 -16.73 -8.27 -11.17
N ILE A 95 -15.41 -8.15 -11.33
CA ILE A 95 -14.50 -9.29 -11.33
C ILE A 95 -14.45 -9.96 -9.96
N VAL A 96 -14.47 -9.17 -8.87
CA VAL A 96 -14.54 -9.71 -7.49
C VAL A 96 -15.83 -10.52 -7.32
N ILE A 97 -16.98 -10.01 -7.72
CA ILE A 97 -18.25 -10.74 -7.67
C ILE A 97 -18.18 -12.03 -8.51
N LEU A 98 -17.62 -11.97 -9.72
CA LEU A 98 -17.44 -13.15 -10.57
C LEU A 98 -16.52 -14.21 -9.95
N THR A 99 -15.57 -13.80 -9.09
CA THR A 99 -14.71 -14.73 -8.36
C THR A 99 -15.50 -15.65 -7.45
N GLY A 100 -16.62 -15.20 -6.88
CA GLY A 100 -17.53 -16.04 -6.10
C GLY A 100 -18.19 -17.19 -6.89
N PHE A 101 -18.18 -17.13 -8.21
CA PHE A 101 -18.72 -18.18 -9.09
C PHE A 101 -17.63 -19.08 -9.71
N ALA A 102 -16.37 -18.95 -9.30
CA ALA A 102 -15.28 -19.78 -9.79
C ALA A 102 -15.47 -21.25 -9.38
N GLN A 103 -15.20 -22.18 -10.31
CA GLN A 103 -15.38 -23.62 -10.11
C GLN A 103 -14.07 -24.42 -10.25
N SER A 104 -12.95 -23.73 -10.48
CA SER A 104 -11.65 -24.37 -10.67
C SER A 104 -10.51 -23.38 -10.45
N ALA A 105 -9.31 -23.91 -10.20
CA ALA A 105 -8.07 -23.12 -10.15
C ALA A 105 -7.88 -22.25 -11.41
N SER A 106 -8.18 -22.79 -12.59
CA SER A 106 -8.04 -22.06 -13.86
C SER A 106 -8.96 -20.84 -13.94
N HIS A 107 -10.22 -20.94 -13.47
CA HIS A 107 -11.12 -19.79 -13.39
C HIS A 107 -10.57 -18.73 -12.43
N LEU A 108 -10.05 -19.14 -11.27
CA LEU A 108 -9.45 -18.23 -10.29
C LEU A 108 -8.21 -17.55 -10.85
N TYR A 109 -7.31 -18.25 -11.56
CA TYR A 109 -6.13 -17.64 -12.20
C TYR A 109 -6.53 -16.55 -13.20
N ILE A 110 -7.50 -16.82 -14.06
CA ILE A 110 -7.98 -15.85 -15.06
C ILE A 110 -8.59 -14.63 -14.35
N LEU A 111 -9.49 -14.86 -13.39
CA LEU A 111 -10.16 -13.77 -12.66
C LEU A 111 -9.18 -12.94 -11.84
N ARG A 112 -8.18 -13.55 -11.20
CA ARG A 112 -7.13 -12.85 -10.46
C ARG A 112 -6.22 -12.03 -11.37
N PHE A 113 -5.83 -12.56 -12.53
CA PHE A 113 -5.08 -11.79 -13.52
C PHE A 113 -5.90 -10.59 -14.02
N LEU A 114 -7.16 -10.81 -14.41
CA LEU A 114 -8.08 -9.75 -14.85
C LEU A 114 -8.36 -8.73 -13.76
N LEU A 115 -8.44 -9.15 -12.49
CA LEU A 115 -8.56 -8.24 -11.36
C LEU A 115 -7.35 -7.33 -11.26
N GLY A 116 -6.14 -7.87 -11.42
CA GLY A 116 -4.90 -7.08 -11.49
C GLY A 116 -4.91 -6.06 -12.62
N VAL A 117 -5.37 -6.45 -13.81
CA VAL A 117 -5.54 -5.56 -14.97
C VAL A 117 -6.58 -4.45 -14.69
N ALA A 118 -7.71 -4.82 -14.09
CA ALA A 118 -8.81 -3.89 -13.81
C ALA A 118 -8.43 -2.86 -12.74
N GLU A 119 -7.73 -3.28 -11.67
CA GLU A 119 -7.30 -2.44 -10.56
C GLU A 119 -6.03 -1.64 -10.89
N ALA A 120 -5.29 -2.03 -11.93
CA ALA A 120 -4.05 -1.39 -12.32
C ALA A 120 -4.23 0.12 -12.54
N GLY A 121 -3.33 0.89 -11.94
CA GLY A 121 -3.35 2.36 -12.02
C GLY A 121 -4.26 3.03 -10.98
N PHE A 122 -4.94 2.29 -10.08
CA PHE A 122 -5.76 2.91 -9.05
C PHE A 122 -4.91 3.76 -8.09
N PHE A 123 -3.92 3.18 -7.43
CA PHE A 123 -3.09 3.90 -6.45
C PHE A 123 -2.31 5.06 -7.09
N PRO A 124 -1.50 4.87 -8.16
CA PRO A 124 -0.82 6.01 -8.78
C PRO A 124 -1.79 7.00 -9.41
N GLY A 125 -2.96 6.55 -9.84
CA GLY A 125 -4.04 7.40 -10.31
C GLY A 125 -4.62 8.30 -9.22
N VAL A 126 -4.80 7.78 -8.04
CA VAL A 126 -5.20 8.57 -6.86
C VAL A 126 -4.09 9.57 -6.50
N ILE A 127 -2.82 9.16 -6.47
CA ILE A 127 -1.69 10.08 -6.22
C ILE A 127 -1.69 11.21 -7.24
N LEU A 128 -1.89 10.90 -8.53
CA LEU A 128 -2.01 11.93 -9.57
C LEU A 128 -3.23 12.84 -9.32
N TYR A 129 -4.38 12.29 -8.94
CA TYR A 129 -5.56 13.09 -8.59
C TYR A 129 -5.28 14.05 -7.43
N LEU A 130 -4.54 13.62 -6.41
CA LEU A 130 -4.14 14.49 -5.32
C LEU A 130 -3.28 15.68 -5.80
N THR A 131 -2.48 15.53 -6.87
CA THR A 131 -1.71 16.66 -7.42
C THR A 131 -2.59 17.74 -8.06
N TYR A 132 -3.81 17.44 -8.39
CA TYR A 132 -4.78 18.40 -8.95
C TYR A 132 -5.48 19.24 -7.88
N TRP A 133 -5.36 18.85 -6.60
CA TRP A 133 -6.10 19.43 -5.48
C TRP A 133 -5.23 19.92 -4.34
N PHE A 134 -4.01 19.40 -4.21
CA PHE A 134 -3.11 19.70 -3.11
C PHE A 134 -1.78 20.24 -3.63
N ARG A 135 -1.32 21.30 -3.00
CA ARG A 135 0.03 21.84 -3.23
C ARG A 135 1.06 20.86 -2.69
N GLU A 136 2.29 20.98 -3.15
CA GLU A 136 3.40 20.08 -2.80
C GLU A 136 3.55 19.86 -1.29
N ARG A 137 3.49 20.96 -0.52
CA ARG A 137 3.60 20.92 0.95
C ARG A 137 2.47 20.15 1.65
N GLU A 138 1.33 19.92 1.00
CA GLU A 138 0.17 19.23 1.53
C GLU A 138 0.05 17.79 1.01
N ARG A 139 0.67 17.49 -0.14
CA ARG A 139 0.61 16.15 -0.78
C ARG A 139 1.18 15.04 0.08
N GLY A 140 2.31 15.30 0.76
CA GLY A 140 2.91 14.31 1.67
C GLY A 140 1.93 13.86 2.76
N ARG A 141 1.23 14.84 3.38
CA ARG A 141 0.21 14.55 4.39
C ARG A 141 -1.01 13.81 3.79
N ALA A 142 -1.45 14.21 2.61
CA ALA A 142 -2.57 13.56 1.93
C ALA A 142 -2.23 12.11 1.58
N THR A 143 -1.03 11.84 1.09
CA THR A 143 -0.52 10.48 0.80
C THR A 143 -0.38 9.64 2.08
N ALA A 144 0.11 10.23 3.17
CA ALA A 144 0.20 9.52 4.45
C ALA A 144 -1.18 9.07 4.97
N VAL A 145 -2.20 9.93 4.86
CA VAL A 145 -3.59 9.56 5.18
C VAL A 145 -4.08 8.40 4.31
N LEU A 146 -3.77 8.44 3.02
CA LEU A 146 -4.16 7.39 2.09
C LEU A 146 -3.54 6.03 2.45
N LEU A 147 -2.27 6.01 2.86
CA LEU A 147 -1.58 4.78 3.24
C LEU A 147 -2.16 4.09 4.49
N LEU A 148 -2.91 4.82 5.33
CA LEU A 148 -3.65 4.22 6.45
C LEU A 148 -4.73 3.23 5.97
N ALA A 149 -5.13 3.28 4.71
CA ALA A 149 -6.06 2.31 4.14
C ALA A 149 -5.55 0.87 4.25
N LEU A 150 -4.23 0.65 4.21
CA LEU A 150 -3.64 -0.69 4.26
C LEU A 150 -3.97 -1.39 5.59
N PRO A 151 -3.52 -0.87 6.74
CA PRO A 151 -3.85 -1.52 8.02
C PRO A 151 -5.35 -1.40 8.38
N ILE A 152 -6.07 -0.35 7.97
CA ILE A 152 -7.51 -0.22 8.21
C ILE A 152 -8.28 -1.29 7.42
N GLY A 153 -7.93 -1.53 6.17
CA GLY A 153 -8.54 -2.57 5.34
C GLY A 153 -8.34 -3.97 5.92
N GLY A 154 -7.15 -4.28 6.42
CA GLY A 154 -6.89 -5.53 7.12
C GLY A 154 -7.63 -5.66 8.47
N LEU A 155 -7.69 -4.57 9.24
CA LEU A 155 -8.38 -4.51 10.53
C LEU A 155 -9.89 -4.77 10.39
N ILE A 156 -10.53 -4.18 9.39
CA ILE A 156 -11.97 -4.33 9.12
C ILE A 156 -12.22 -5.61 8.33
N GLY A 157 -11.40 -5.89 7.32
CA GLY A 157 -11.58 -7.01 6.41
C GLY A 157 -11.48 -8.36 7.12
N ALA A 158 -10.54 -8.53 8.05
CA ALA A 158 -10.33 -9.79 8.74
C ALA A 158 -11.61 -10.31 9.45
N PRO A 159 -12.22 -9.58 10.38
CA PRO A 159 -13.45 -10.04 11.04
C PRO A 159 -14.66 -10.03 10.08
N LEU A 160 -14.73 -9.10 9.12
CA LEU A 160 -15.85 -9.03 8.17
C LEU A 160 -15.87 -10.24 7.24
N SER A 161 -14.75 -10.54 6.58
CA SER A 161 -14.64 -11.70 5.68
C SER A 161 -14.92 -12.99 6.42
N ALA A 162 -14.34 -13.16 7.62
CA ALA A 162 -14.56 -14.34 8.45
C ALA A 162 -16.03 -14.50 8.88
N TRP A 163 -16.68 -13.40 9.29
CA TRP A 163 -18.09 -13.42 9.65
C TRP A 163 -18.99 -13.82 8.47
N ILE A 164 -18.72 -13.28 7.28
CA ILE A 164 -19.49 -13.64 6.07
C ILE A 164 -19.34 -15.14 5.79
N ILE A 165 -18.12 -15.65 5.84
CA ILE A 165 -17.83 -17.07 5.58
C ILE A 165 -18.60 -17.99 6.53
N ASP A 166 -18.63 -17.67 7.83
CA ASP A 166 -19.28 -18.50 8.84
C ASP A 166 -20.82 -18.41 8.83
N ASN A 167 -21.40 -17.28 8.40
CA ASN A 167 -22.82 -17.01 8.61
C ASN A 167 -23.66 -16.94 7.33
N ILE A 168 -23.02 -16.83 6.16
CA ILE A 168 -23.75 -16.63 4.89
C ILE A 168 -23.41 -17.77 3.91
N ALA A 169 -24.32 -18.73 3.83
CA ALA A 169 -24.22 -19.86 2.89
C ALA A 169 -25.60 -20.11 2.25
N TRP A 170 -26.05 -19.18 1.40
CA TRP A 170 -27.35 -19.23 0.75
C TRP A 170 -27.26 -19.79 -0.68
N ALA A 171 -28.38 -20.25 -1.22
CA ALA A 171 -28.51 -20.72 -2.60
C ALA A 171 -27.48 -21.80 -2.98
N SER A 172 -27.17 -22.71 -2.06
CA SER A 172 -26.17 -23.77 -2.24
C SER A 172 -24.77 -23.27 -2.64
N LEU A 173 -24.43 -22.03 -2.26
CA LEU A 173 -23.09 -21.46 -2.41
C LEU A 173 -22.40 -21.42 -1.04
N GLU A 174 -21.15 -21.88 -1.01
CA GLU A 174 -20.28 -21.85 0.17
C GLU A 174 -20.00 -20.42 0.63
N GLY A 175 -19.67 -20.24 1.94
CA GLY A 175 -19.48 -18.93 2.55
C GLY A 175 -18.40 -18.08 1.89
N TRP A 176 -17.29 -18.68 1.46
CA TRP A 176 -16.22 -17.97 0.76
C TRP A 176 -16.68 -17.35 -0.58
N ARG A 177 -17.67 -17.95 -1.25
CA ARG A 177 -18.24 -17.41 -2.49
C ARG A 177 -19.08 -16.16 -2.22
N TRP A 178 -19.89 -16.22 -1.17
CA TRP A 178 -20.67 -15.07 -0.71
C TRP A 178 -19.78 -13.92 -0.23
N MET A 179 -18.63 -14.23 0.38
CA MET A 179 -17.66 -13.20 0.76
C MET A 179 -17.21 -12.38 -0.46
N PHE A 180 -16.79 -13.00 -1.56
CA PHE A 180 -16.45 -12.27 -2.78
C PHE A 180 -17.62 -11.49 -3.38
N ILE A 181 -18.83 -12.07 -3.37
CA ILE A 181 -20.02 -11.43 -3.90
C ILE A 181 -20.35 -10.16 -3.09
N LEU A 182 -20.39 -10.27 -1.76
CA LEU A 182 -20.78 -9.19 -0.87
C LEU A 182 -19.72 -8.11 -0.75
N GLU A 183 -18.44 -8.46 -0.74
CA GLU A 183 -17.33 -7.51 -0.66
C GLU A 183 -17.11 -6.79 -2.00
N GLY A 184 -17.45 -7.38 -3.15
CA GLY A 184 -17.41 -6.71 -4.43
C GLY A 184 -18.51 -5.65 -4.65
N ILE A 185 -19.66 -5.76 -3.96
CA ILE A 185 -20.77 -4.82 -4.10
C ILE A 185 -20.39 -3.39 -3.68
N PRO A 186 -19.71 -3.13 -2.54
CA PRO A 186 -19.26 -1.80 -2.17
C PRO A 186 -18.42 -1.11 -3.25
N ALA A 187 -17.55 -1.85 -3.97
CA ALA A 187 -16.76 -1.31 -5.06
C ALA A 187 -17.64 -0.81 -6.22
N LEU A 188 -18.72 -1.54 -6.57
CA LEU A 188 -19.69 -1.10 -7.59
C LEU A 188 -20.44 0.14 -7.15
N ILE A 189 -20.97 0.14 -5.93
CA ILE A 189 -21.72 1.28 -5.39
C ILE A 189 -20.84 2.53 -5.35
N LEU A 190 -19.63 2.41 -4.80
CA LEU A 190 -18.69 3.52 -4.73
C LEU A 190 -18.18 3.95 -6.10
N GLY A 191 -18.03 3.01 -7.05
CA GLY A 191 -17.72 3.33 -8.44
C GLY A 191 -18.78 4.24 -9.08
N ILE A 192 -20.06 3.93 -8.88
CA ILE A 192 -21.18 4.78 -9.35
C ILE A 192 -21.14 6.13 -8.61
N ILE A 193 -21.02 6.13 -7.29
CA ILE A 193 -20.96 7.36 -6.49
C ILE A 193 -19.78 8.24 -6.92
N THR A 194 -18.64 7.65 -7.27
CA THR A 194 -17.44 8.37 -7.73
C THR A 194 -17.74 9.28 -8.92
N ILE A 195 -18.60 8.84 -9.85
CA ILE A 195 -18.98 9.61 -11.04
C ILE A 195 -19.63 10.96 -10.64
N PHE A 196 -20.38 10.97 -9.54
CA PHE A 196 -21.12 12.15 -9.10
C PHE A 196 -20.40 12.93 -7.99
N TYR A 197 -19.62 12.25 -7.15
CA TYR A 197 -19.00 12.84 -5.97
C TYR A 197 -17.66 13.50 -6.28
N LEU A 198 -16.75 12.83 -7.02
CA LEU A 198 -15.46 13.38 -7.36
C LEU A 198 -15.60 14.50 -8.42
N THR A 199 -14.70 15.46 -8.32
CA THR A 199 -14.56 16.55 -9.29
C THR A 199 -13.15 16.51 -9.86
N ASP A 200 -12.98 16.58 -11.19
CA ASP A 200 -11.66 16.43 -11.82
C ASP A 200 -10.68 17.55 -11.49
N ARG A 201 -11.18 18.79 -11.39
CA ARG A 201 -10.37 20.01 -11.23
C ARG A 201 -11.05 21.03 -10.33
N PRO A 202 -10.30 21.90 -9.65
CA PRO A 202 -10.87 22.96 -8.81
C PRO A 202 -11.86 23.86 -9.56
N SER A 203 -11.58 24.23 -10.81
CA SER A 203 -12.47 25.04 -11.68
C SER A 203 -13.88 24.46 -11.86
N LYS A 204 -14.03 23.14 -11.68
CA LYS A 204 -15.35 22.47 -11.79
C LYS A 204 -16.01 22.23 -10.42
N ALA A 205 -15.40 22.69 -9.32
CA ALA A 205 -15.87 22.44 -7.97
C ALA A 205 -16.98 23.39 -7.55
N LYS A 206 -18.23 22.89 -7.54
CA LYS A 206 -19.42 23.67 -7.10
C LYS A 206 -19.43 23.94 -5.58
N TRP A 207 -18.58 23.29 -4.81
CA TRP A 207 -18.48 23.38 -3.34
C TRP A 207 -17.39 24.35 -2.86
N LEU A 208 -16.61 24.95 -3.76
CA LEU A 208 -15.68 26.04 -3.50
C LEU A 208 -16.28 27.38 -4.00
N SER A 209 -15.92 28.49 -3.31
CA SER A 209 -16.22 29.82 -3.81
C SER A 209 -15.31 30.18 -4.99
N GLN A 210 -15.69 31.21 -5.77
CA GLN A 210 -14.86 31.66 -6.90
C GLN A 210 -13.49 32.17 -6.43
N GLU A 211 -13.40 32.83 -5.27
CA GLU A 211 -12.13 33.26 -4.68
C GLU A 211 -11.24 32.07 -4.28
N GLU A 212 -11.84 31.00 -3.69
CA GLU A 212 -11.15 29.78 -3.32
C GLU A 212 -10.64 29.03 -4.56
N ILE A 213 -11.42 28.99 -5.65
CA ILE A 213 -11.04 28.37 -6.93
C ILE A 213 -9.85 29.14 -7.52
N GLN A 214 -9.97 30.46 -7.67
CA GLN A 214 -8.93 31.29 -8.26
C GLN A 214 -7.62 31.20 -7.48
N TRP A 215 -7.70 31.23 -6.16
CA TRP A 215 -6.52 31.09 -5.31
C TRP A 215 -5.87 29.71 -5.49
N LEU A 216 -6.64 28.62 -5.43
CA LEU A 216 -6.09 27.27 -5.52
C LEU A 216 -5.50 26.97 -6.92
N GLU A 217 -6.20 27.37 -8.00
CA GLU A 217 -5.69 27.21 -9.36
C GLU A 217 -4.45 28.06 -9.62
N GLY A 218 -4.41 29.28 -9.06
CA GLY A 218 -3.21 30.13 -9.12
C GLY A 218 -2.00 29.51 -8.47
N GLU A 219 -2.15 28.96 -7.26
CA GLU A 219 -1.06 28.26 -6.54
C GLU A 219 -0.58 27.02 -7.30
N LEU A 220 -1.51 26.18 -7.77
CA LEU A 220 -1.19 24.98 -8.53
C LEU A 220 -0.55 25.28 -9.89
N GLU A 221 -0.95 26.38 -10.55
CA GLU A 221 -0.33 26.77 -11.82
C GLU A 221 1.08 27.32 -11.63
N VAL A 222 1.35 28.06 -10.54
CA VAL A 222 2.71 28.49 -10.17
C VAL A 222 3.63 27.29 -9.97
N GLU A 223 3.20 26.29 -9.19
CA GLU A 223 3.97 25.04 -9.02
C GLU A 223 4.20 24.32 -10.35
N ARG A 224 3.16 24.23 -11.18
CA ARG A 224 3.25 23.59 -12.50
C ARG A 224 4.26 24.29 -13.42
N GLN A 225 4.26 25.63 -13.44
CA GLN A 225 5.19 26.40 -14.26
C GLN A 225 6.64 26.28 -13.76
N GLN A 226 6.84 26.24 -12.45
CA GLN A 226 8.15 25.95 -11.86
C GLN A 226 8.65 24.58 -12.28
N SER A 227 7.79 23.56 -12.20
CA SER A 227 8.10 22.19 -12.65
C SER A 227 8.39 22.10 -14.16
N LEU A 228 7.77 22.92 -15.00
CA LEU A 228 8.02 22.92 -16.44
C LEU A 228 9.35 23.57 -16.82
N LYS A 229 9.84 24.54 -16.01
CA LYS A 229 11.15 25.21 -16.21
C LYS A 229 12.33 24.29 -15.86
N LEU A 230 12.10 23.28 -15.01
CA LEU A 230 13.12 22.28 -14.70
C LEU A 230 13.30 21.36 -15.92
N ASN A 231 14.53 21.22 -16.40
CA ASN A 231 14.86 20.29 -17.48
C ASN A 231 14.38 18.88 -17.14
N LYS A 232 13.36 18.38 -17.84
CA LYS A 232 12.86 17.03 -17.62
C LYS A 232 13.88 16.04 -18.18
N PRO A 233 14.56 15.22 -17.35
CA PRO A 233 15.33 14.12 -17.89
C PRO A 233 14.39 13.23 -18.71
N SER A 234 14.91 12.69 -19.82
CA SER A 234 14.11 11.81 -20.65
C SER A 234 13.69 10.59 -19.82
N LYS A 235 12.50 10.02 -20.09
CA LYS A 235 12.03 8.78 -19.44
C LYS A 235 13.09 7.66 -19.56
N LEU A 236 13.85 7.66 -20.67
CA LEU A 236 14.94 6.71 -20.91
C LEU A 236 16.15 6.95 -19.99
N ALA A 237 16.43 8.20 -19.61
CA ALA A 237 17.52 8.51 -18.68
C ALA A 237 17.24 7.97 -17.29
N MET A 238 15.97 8.00 -16.84
CA MET A 238 15.58 7.44 -15.55
C MET A 238 15.70 5.90 -15.49
N LEU A 239 15.43 5.22 -16.62
CA LEU A 239 15.64 3.77 -16.71
C LEU A 239 17.13 3.37 -16.63
N LYS A 240 18.04 4.32 -16.88
CA LYS A 240 19.49 4.12 -16.76
C LYS A 240 20.05 4.52 -15.39
N ASP A 241 19.24 5.18 -14.55
CA ASP A 241 19.68 5.64 -13.23
C ASP A 241 19.74 4.47 -12.25
N THR A 242 20.94 4.17 -11.77
CA THR A 242 21.20 3.12 -10.79
C THR A 242 20.43 3.35 -9.47
N THR A 243 20.18 4.61 -9.10
CA THR A 243 19.44 4.96 -7.88
C THR A 243 17.99 4.52 -7.99
N VAL A 244 17.36 4.69 -9.15
CA VAL A 244 15.98 4.23 -9.41
C VAL A 244 15.89 2.70 -9.25
N TRP A 245 16.87 1.96 -9.80
CA TRP A 245 16.88 0.50 -9.67
C TRP A 245 17.15 0.02 -8.23
N LYS A 246 18.03 0.69 -7.50
CA LYS A 246 18.24 0.40 -6.07
C LYS A 246 16.99 0.66 -5.23
N LEU A 247 16.30 1.79 -5.46
CA LEU A 247 15.02 2.11 -4.81
C LEU A 247 13.96 1.07 -5.16
N SER A 248 13.88 0.66 -6.42
CA SER A 248 12.95 -0.37 -6.90
C SER A 248 13.21 -1.72 -6.23
N ALA A 249 14.47 -2.16 -6.18
CA ALA A 249 14.85 -3.41 -5.54
C ALA A 249 14.64 -3.39 -4.00
N PHE A 250 14.90 -2.26 -3.37
CA PHE A 250 14.65 -2.06 -1.95
C PHE A 250 13.15 -2.14 -1.63
N TYR A 251 12.32 -1.44 -2.42
CA TYR A 251 10.89 -1.44 -2.22
C TYR A 251 10.24 -2.78 -2.59
N PHE A 252 10.76 -3.45 -3.62
CA PHE A 252 10.40 -4.84 -3.96
C PHE A 252 10.60 -5.79 -2.76
N ALA A 253 11.74 -5.70 -2.06
CA ALA A 253 11.99 -6.51 -0.89
C ALA A 253 10.92 -6.28 0.21
N GLY A 254 10.59 -5.02 0.50
CA GLY A 254 9.52 -4.68 1.45
C GLY A 254 8.15 -5.20 1.02
N TYR A 255 7.77 -5.02 -0.24
CA TYR A 255 6.49 -5.51 -0.78
C TYR A 255 6.38 -7.03 -0.76
N THR A 256 7.50 -7.74 -1.00
CA THR A 256 7.55 -9.20 -0.87
C THR A 256 7.15 -9.64 0.54
N GLY A 257 7.64 -8.96 1.57
CA GLY A 257 7.25 -9.21 2.96
C GLY A 257 5.78 -8.86 3.23
N VAL A 258 5.33 -7.67 2.80
CA VAL A 258 3.95 -7.18 3.04
C VAL A 258 2.92 -8.15 2.47
N TYR A 259 3.03 -8.51 1.20
CA TYR A 259 2.02 -9.35 0.56
C TYR A 259 2.21 -10.84 0.84
N GLY A 260 3.47 -11.30 1.05
CA GLY A 260 3.70 -12.63 1.57
C GLY A 260 2.93 -12.85 2.87
N LEU A 261 3.07 -11.92 3.81
CA LEU A 261 2.35 -12.00 5.09
C LEU A 261 0.83 -11.87 4.91
N SER A 262 0.36 -10.83 4.21
CA SER A 262 -1.06 -10.47 4.15
C SER A 262 -1.96 -11.60 3.64
N PHE A 263 -1.53 -12.38 2.65
CA PHE A 263 -2.32 -13.48 2.11
C PHE A 263 -2.29 -14.75 2.97
N TRP A 264 -1.23 -14.94 3.75
CA TRP A 264 -1.03 -16.18 4.49
C TRP A 264 -1.38 -16.11 5.97
N VAL A 265 -1.57 -14.91 6.55
CA VAL A 265 -1.93 -14.74 7.98
C VAL A 265 -3.12 -15.60 8.40
N PRO A 266 -4.28 -15.63 7.69
CA PRO A 266 -5.40 -16.46 8.12
C PRO A 266 -5.08 -17.96 8.11
N THR A 267 -4.41 -18.44 7.07
CA THR A 267 -4.01 -19.85 6.92
C THR A 267 -3.01 -20.28 7.99
N ILE A 268 -2.03 -19.40 8.30
CA ILE A 268 -1.03 -19.66 9.35
C ILE A 268 -1.70 -19.78 10.71
N ILE A 269 -2.61 -18.87 11.03
CA ILE A 269 -3.35 -18.89 12.31
C ILE A 269 -4.21 -20.15 12.37
N LYS A 270 -4.93 -20.47 11.29
CA LYS A 270 -5.77 -21.69 11.22
C LYS A 270 -4.97 -22.96 11.46
N SER A 271 -3.76 -23.06 10.91
CA SER A 271 -2.91 -24.24 11.06
C SER A 271 -2.45 -24.53 12.50
N LEU A 272 -2.49 -23.53 13.36
CA LEU A 272 -2.11 -23.58 14.77
C LEU A 272 -3.29 -23.48 15.73
N SER A 273 -4.51 -23.26 15.21
CA SER A 273 -5.73 -23.19 16.01
C SER A 273 -6.24 -24.59 16.33
N ASP A 274 -7.01 -24.68 17.42
CA ASP A 274 -7.62 -25.94 17.85
C ASP A 274 -8.60 -26.49 16.79
N ILE A 275 -8.80 -27.81 16.78
CA ILE A 275 -9.75 -28.46 15.90
C ILE A 275 -11.15 -27.96 16.26
N GLY A 276 -11.85 -27.35 15.30
CA GLY A 276 -13.18 -26.77 15.49
C GLY A 276 -13.22 -25.25 15.67
N SER A 277 -12.07 -24.57 15.63
CA SER A 277 -12.07 -23.09 15.63
C SER A 277 -12.83 -22.54 14.44
N THR A 278 -13.70 -21.56 14.68
CA THR A 278 -14.49 -20.87 13.66
C THR A 278 -13.62 -19.94 12.81
N ASN A 279 -14.04 -19.63 11.58
CA ASN A 279 -13.34 -18.62 10.79
C ASN A 279 -13.40 -17.26 11.47
N MET A 280 -14.45 -16.95 12.22
CA MET A 280 -14.59 -15.73 13.00
C MET A 280 -13.51 -15.60 14.07
N GLU A 281 -13.18 -16.66 14.81
CA GLU A 281 -12.08 -16.68 15.80
C GLU A 281 -10.73 -16.39 15.10
N ILE A 282 -10.50 -17.01 13.95
CA ILE A 282 -9.32 -16.76 13.12
C ILE A 282 -9.29 -15.30 12.65
N GLY A 283 -10.42 -14.75 12.24
CA GLY A 283 -10.59 -13.36 11.83
C GLY A 283 -10.20 -12.36 12.92
N TRP A 284 -10.67 -12.59 14.16
CA TRP A 284 -10.29 -11.75 15.31
C TRP A 284 -8.79 -11.80 15.61
N MET A 285 -8.15 -12.94 15.49
CA MET A 285 -6.71 -13.05 15.66
C MET A 285 -5.96 -12.44 14.49
N ALA A 286 -6.43 -12.62 13.24
CA ALA A 286 -5.82 -12.09 12.04
C ALA A 286 -5.90 -10.55 11.92
N MET A 287 -6.81 -9.89 12.63
CA MET A 287 -6.82 -8.43 12.66
C MET A 287 -5.73 -7.82 13.54
N LEU A 288 -5.17 -8.57 14.51
CA LEU A 288 -4.16 -8.04 15.46
C LEU A 288 -2.89 -7.53 14.77
N PRO A 289 -2.30 -8.23 13.78
CA PRO A 289 -1.21 -7.69 12.98
C PRO A 289 -1.53 -6.33 12.34
N SER A 290 -2.74 -6.15 11.81
CA SER A 290 -3.18 -4.88 11.21
C SER A 290 -3.42 -3.79 12.27
N LEU A 291 -3.96 -4.16 13.44
CA LEU A 291 -4.16 -3.25 14.56
C LEU A 291 -2.84 -2.64 15.03
N VAL A 292 -1.78 -3.44 15.15
CA VAL A 292 -0.43 -2.97 15.51
C VAL A 292 0.19 -2.16 14.36
N GLY A 293 -0.17 -2.43 13.11
CA GLY A 293 0.30 -1.70 11.94
C GLY A 293 -0.11 -0.23 11.92
N ILE A 294 -1.30 0.12 12.44
CA ILE A 294 -1.80 1.52 12.45
C ILE A 294 -0.86 2.46 13.23
N PRO A 295 -0.57 2.22 14.52
CA PRO A 295 0.36 3.08 15.24
C PRO A 295 1.78 3.00 14.67
N ALA A 296 2.20 1.86 14.12
CA ALA A 296 3.53 1.72 13.53
C ALA A 296 3.73 2.66 12.33
N ILE A 297 2.80 2.69 11.37
CA ILE A 297 2.89 3.57 10.19
C ILE A 297 2.86 5.05 10.58
N ILE A 298 2.01 5.42 11.55
CA ILE A 298 1.89 6.80 12.02
C ILE A 298 3.16 7.23 12.77
N PHE A 299 3.59 6.43 13.73
CA PHE A 299 4.75 6.75 14.58
C PHE A 299 6.04 6.85 13.76
N THR A 300 6.30 5.88 12.86
CA THR A 300 7.52 5.87 12.06
C THR A 300 7.54 7.02 11.05
N GLY A 301 6.40 7.33 10.39
CA GLY A 301 6.29 8.48 9.49
C GLY A 301 6.55 9.79 10.21
N LEU A 302 5.81 10.08 11.29
CA LEU A 302 5.97 11.33 12.05
C LEU A 302 7.37 11.48 12.66
N ASN A 303 7.96 10.39 13.16
CA ASN A 303 9.26 10.44 13.79
C ASN A 303 10.39 10.56 12.75
N ALA A 304 10.26 9.93 11.59
CA ALA A 304 11.18 10.08 10.47
C ALA A 304 11.22 11.54 9.98
N ASP A 305 10.04 12.16 9.80
CA ASP A 305 9.93 13.56 9.39
C ASP A 305 10.51 14.52 10.45
N ARG A 306 10.20 14.27 11.74
CA ARG A 306 10.68 15.09 12.85
C ARG A 306 12.20 15.02 13.03
N THR A 307 12.80 13.85 12.84
CA THR A 307 14.24 13.64 13.08
C THR A 307 15.08 13.85 11.81
N GLY A 308 14.48 13.82 10.63
CA GLY A 308 15.18 13.81 9.33
C GLY A 308 15.96 12.52 9.05
N LYS A 309 15.90 11.51 9.95
CA LYS A 309 16.68 10.27 9.85
C LYS A 309 15.89 9.14 9.17
N HIS A 310 15.35 9.41 7.97
CA HIS A 310 14.48 8.46 7.23
C HIS A 310 15.13 7.11 7.02
N LYS A 311 16.41 7.07 6.61
CA LYS A 311 17.17 5.83 6.39
C LYS A 311 17.25 4.96 7.65
N LEU A 312 17.48 5.57 8.82
CA LEU A 312 17.52 4.85 10.09
C LEU A 312 16.16 4.22 10.42
N HIS A 313 15.05 4.96 10.22
CA HIS A 313 13.71 4.43 10.46
C HIS A 313 13.40 3.24 9.55
N LEU A 314 13.77 3.31 8.26
CA LEU A 314 13.64 2.20 7.32
C LEU A 314 14.42 0.97 7.77
N LEU A 315 15.67 1.15 8.23
CA LEU A 315 16.51 0.07 8.75
C LEU A 315 15.88 -0.60 9.99
N VAL A 316 15.42 0.21 10.94
CA VAL A 316 14.77 -0.29 12.17
C VAL A 316 13.49 -1.04 11.84
N CYS A 317 12.66 -0.50 10.93
CA CYS A 317 11.42 -1.15 10.53
C CYS A 317 11.68 -2.51 9.87
N LEU A 318 12.64 -2.60 8.94
CA LEU A 318 12.99 -3.88 8.33
C LEU A 318 13.62 -4.85 9.33
N ALA A 319 14.46 -4.39 10.26
CA ALA A 319 15.00 -5.23 11.31
C ALA A 319 13.89 -5.84 12.20
N ILE A 320 12.89 -5.04 12.57
CA ILE A 320 11.71 -5.51 13.32
C ILE A 320 10.94 -6.56 12.49
N ALA A 321 10.75 -6.34 11.19
CA ALA A 321 10.07 -7.29 10.31
C ALA A 321 10.86 -8.61 10.19
N ILE A 322 12.19 -8.54 10.05
CA ILE A 322 13.07 -9.72 10.00
C ILE A 322 12.97 -10.53 11.30
N ILE A 323 13.03 -9.88 12.47
CA ILE A 323 12.84 -10.55 13.76
C ILE A 323 11.48 -11.23 13.82
N GLY A 324 10.42 -10.57 13.35
CA GLY A 324 9.09 -11.14 13.27
C GLY A 324 9.04 -12.39 12.37
N PHE A 325 9.61 -12.35 11.17
CA PHE A 325 9.65 -13.50 10.26
C PHE A 325 10.48 -14.66 10.80
N ILE A 326 11.65 -14.38 11.37
CA ILE A 326 12.47 -15.42 12.03
C ILE A 326 11.70 -16.01 13.22
N GLY A 327 11.03 -15.17 14.01
CA GLY A 327 10.17 -15.62 15.09
C GLY A 327 9.05 -16.53 14.60
N CYS A 328 8.35 -16.17 13.51
CA CYS A 328 7.33 -17.03 12.90
C CYS A 328 7.90 -18.38 12.43
N ALA A 329 9.14 -18.43 11.95
CA ALA A 329 9.78 -19.67 11.53
C ALA A 329 10.12 -20.60 12.71
N LEU A 330 10.30 -20.07 13.91
CA LEU A 330 10.77 -20.81 15.08
C LEU A 330 9.66 -21.19 16.06
N VAL A 331 8.53 -20.47 16.02
CA VAL A 331 7.43 -20.64 16.97
C VAL A 331 6.44 -21.69 16.45
N THR A 332 5.93 -22.53 17.34
CA THR A 332 5.00 -23.63 17.03
C THR A 332 3.65 -23.51 17.74
N SER A 333 3.43 -22.46 18.52
CA SER A 333 2.20 -22.25 19.28
C SER A 333 1.46 -20.98 18.84
N LEU A 334 0.13 -20.97 18.95
CA LEU A 334 -0.76 -19.99 18.35
C LEU A 334 -0.46 -18.53 18.80
N TRP A 335 -0.49 -18.24 20.08
CA TRP A 335 -0.36 -16.86 20.57
C TRP A 335 1.04 -16.25 20.34
N PRO A 336 2.15 -16.98 20.57
CA PRO A 336 3.47 -16.51 20.15
C PRO A 336 3.56 -16.29 18.63
N MET A 337 2.91 -17.14 17.80
CA MET A 337 2.82 -16.91 16.36
C MET A 337 2.10 -15.60 16.02
N VAL A 338 0.94 -15.35 16.60
CA VAL A 338 0.19 -14.09 16.42
C VAL A 338 1.04 -12.87 16.85
N ALA A 339 1.81 -12.99 17.95
CA ALA A 339 2.71 -11.94 18.38
C ALA A 339 3.84 -11.69 17.36
N MET A 340 4.45 -12.75 16.79
CA MET A 340 5.50 -12.60 15.77
C MET A 340 4.95 -12.08 14.44
N LEU A 341 3.76 -12.50 14.03
CA LEU A 341 3.04 -11.94 12.87
C LEU A 341 2.75 -10.45 13.08
N SER A 342 2.34 -10.05 14.28
CA SER A 342 2.10 -8.65 14.63
C SER A 342 3.39 -7.83 14.63
N LEU A 343 4.49 -8.41 15.11
CA LEU A 343 5.80 -7.77 15.08
C LEU A 343 6.29 -7.57 13.63
N ALA A 344 6.16 -8.60 12.77
CA ALA A 344 6.49 -8.49 11.35
C ALA A 344 5.65 -7.39 10.67
N SER A 345 4.33 -7.36 10.95
CA SER A 345 3.42 -6.35 10.40
C SER A 345 3.78 -4.93 10.87
N ALA A 346 4.15 -4.73 12.13
CA ALA A 346 4.60 -3.44 12.63
C ALA A 346 5.81 -2.92 11.85
N GLY A 347 6.80 -3.80 11.61
CA GLY A 347 7.96 -3.46 10.79
C GLY A 347 7.58 -3.11 9.34
N LEU A 348 6.76 -3.93 8.69
CA LEU A 348 6.38 -3.75 7.29
C LEU A 348 5.50 -2.52 7.05
N TYR A 349 4.52 -2.25 7.92
CA TYR A 349 3.70 -1.05 7.81
C TYR A 349 4.49 0.21 8.14
N GLY A 350 5.35 0.16 9.18
CA GLY A 350 6.25 1.26 9.50
C GLY A 350 7.22 1.58 8.36
N PHE A 351 7.77 0.55 7.71
CA PHE A 351 8.56 0.68 6.48
C PHE A 351 7.79 1.42 5.39
N THR A 352 6.55 1.00 5.09
CA THR A 352 5.73 1.61 4.04
C THR A 352 5.51 3.09 4.29
N GLY A 353 5.20 3.49 5.54
CA GLY A 353 4.99 4.90 5.91
C GLY A 353 6.23 5.77 5.70
N SER A 354 7.41 5.28 6.07
CA SER A 354 8.67 6.04 5.97
C SER A 354 9.25 6.03 4.55
N PHE A 355 8.96 5.00 3.75
CA PHE A 355 9.58 4.83 2.43
C PHE A 355 9.16 5.91 1.44
N PHE A 356 7.87 6.27 1.37
CA PHE A 356 7.41 7.29 0.43
C PHE A 356 8.03 8.66 0.72
N ALA A 357 8.22 9.03 1.99
CA ALA A 357 8.92 10.23 2.36
C ALA A 357 10.40 10.16 1.94
N TYR A 358 11.08 9.02 2.19
CA TYR A 358 12.47 8.82 1.77
C TYR A 358 12.63 8.87 0.24
N LEU A 359 11.68 8.31 -0.50
CA LEU A 359 11.69 8.28 -1.96
C LEU A 359 11.71 9.69 -2.59
N THR A 360 11.04 10.68 -1.97
CA THR A 360 10.98 12.04 -2.48
C THR A 360 12.33 12.75 -2.52
N PHE A 361 13.30 12.33 -1.71
CA PHE A 361 14.64 12.95 -1.68
C PHE A 361 15.50 12.64 -2.91
N PHE A 362 15.15 11.62 -3.69
CA PHE A 362 15.92 11.19 -4.86
C PHE A 362 15.35 11.71 -6.18
N PHE A 363 14.19 12.34 -6.13
CA PHE A 363 13.55 12.86 -7.33
C PHE A 363 13.30 14.36 -7.21
N THR A 364 13.52 15.07 -8.30
CA THR A 364 13.07 16.44 -8.45
C THR A 364 11.57 16.47 -8.81
N GLU A 365 10.89 17.61 -8.66
CA GLU A 365 9.49 17.78 -9.05
C GLU A 365 9.18 17.25 -10.46
N SER A 366 10.13 17.42 -11.40
CA SER A 366 9.98 16.98 -12.78
C SER A 366 10.15 15.47 -12.99
N THR A 367 10.94 14.81 -12.14
CA THR A 367 11.24 13.36 -12.24
C THR A 367 10.40 12.48 -11.33
N ALA A 368 9.89 13.05 -10.23
CA ALA A 368 9.14 12.32 -9.22
C ALA A 368 7.95 11.49 -9.79
N PRO A 369 7.09 12.01 -10.68
CA PRO A 369 5.97 11.22 -11.18
C PRO A 369 6.40 9.95 -11.92
N VAL A 370 7.47 10.03 -12.71
CA VAL A 370 7.98 8.88 -13.47
C VAL A 370 8.80 7.95 -12.58
N GLY A 371 9.65 8.51 -11.71
CA GLY A 371 10.49 7.73 -10.80
C GLY A 371 9.67 6.95 -9.78
N ILE A 372 8.71 7.60 -9.15
CA ILE A 372 7.80 6.94 -8.19
C ILE A 372 6.99 5.84 -8.88
N ALA A 373 6.48 6.10 -10.09
CA ALA A 373 5.74 5.09 -10.84
C ALA A 373 6.60 3.87 -11.18
N LEU A 374 7.83 4.08 -11.66
CA LEU A 374 8.76 2.98 -11.95
C LEU A 374 9.08 2.16 -10.70
N VAL A 375 9.43 2.83 -9.59
CA VAL A 375 9.73 2.16 -8.32
C VAL A 375 8.54 1.36 -7.83
N ASN A 376 7.32 1.93 -7.89
CA ASN A 376 6.10 1.25 -7.45
C ASN A 376 5.75 0.05 -8.34
N SER A 377 5.84 0.19 -9.66
CA SER A 377 5.54 -0.91 -10.60
C SER A 377 6.48 -2.10 -10.38
N PHE A 378 7.80 -1.86 -10.21
CA PHE A 378 8.73 -2.95 -9.91
C PHE A 378 8.48 -3.56 -8.53
N ALA A 379 8.13 -2.74 -7.53
CA ALA A 379 7.79 -3.24 -6.20
C ALA A 379 6.55 -4.15 -6.23
N ALA A 380 5.59 -3.89 -7.12
CA ALA A 380 4.41 -4.73 -7.27
C ALA A 380 4.76 -6.20 -7.59
N LEU A 381 5.88 -6.45 -8.30
CA LEU A 381 6.38 -7.82 -8.53
C LEU A 381 6.75 -8.54 -7.22
N GLY A 382 7.09 -7.82 -6.16
CA GLY A 382 7.25 -8.40 -4.82
C GLY A 382 5.96 -9.02 -4.29
N GLY A 383 4.81 -8.44 -4.67
CA GLY A 383 3.50 -9.01 -4.37
C GLY A 383 3.23 -10.36 -5.06
N PHE A 384 3.89 -10.63 -6.20
CA PHE A 384 3.89 -11.96 -6.81
C PHE A 384 4.83 -12.91 -6.05
N VAL A 385 6.05 -12.48 -5.77
CA VAL A 385 7.10 -13.33 -5.21
C VAL A 385 6.80 -13.76 -3.77
N GLY A 386 6.32 -12.84 -2.91
CA GLY A 386 6.08 -13.13 -1.49
C GLY A 386 5.11 -14.29 -1.23
N PRO A 387 3.86 -14.22 -1.71
CA PRO A 387 2.90 -15.31 -1.54
C PRO A 387 3.33 -16.61 -2.22
N THR A 388 3.99 -16.52 -3.38
CA THR A 388 4.49 -17.69 -4.11
C THR A 388 5.56 -18.44 -3.32
N ILE A 389 6.49 -17.74 -2.67
CA ILE A 389 7.51 -18.36 -1.79
C ILE A 389 6.83 -19.15 -0.67
N LEU A 390 5.85 -18.57 0.01
CA LEU A 390 5.15 -19.25 1.11
C LEU A 390 4.31 -20.43 0.62
N GLY A 391 3.87 -20.43 -0.64
CA GLY A 391 3.18 -21.55 -1.26
C GLY A 391 4.09 -22.69 -1.70
N MET A 392 5.29 -22.37 -2.19
CA MET A 392 6.26 -23.35 -2.69
C MET A 392 7.05 -24.07 -1.59
N PHE A 393 7.25 -23.42 -0.47
CA PHE A 393 8.04 -23.96 0.64
C PHE A 393 7.15 -24.23 1.85
N ASN A 394 7.62 -25.05 2.79
CA ASN A 394 6.98 -25.14 4.09
C ASN A 394 7.07 -23.78 4.82
N LEU A 395 6.19 -23.57 5.79
CA LEU A 395 6.06 -22.29 6.50
C LEU A 395 7.41 -21.76 7.02
N ASN A 396 8.17 -22.62 7.70
CA ASN A 396 9.43 -22.21 8.31
C ASN A 396 10.45 -21.73 7.25
N THR A 397 10.65 -22.53 6.20
CA THR A 397 11.55 -22.19 5.09
C THR A 397 11.09 -20.93 4.36
N GLY A 398 9.78 -20.80 4.12
CA GLY A 398 9.19 -19.63 3.49
C GLY A 398 9.41 -18.35 4.31
N MET A 399 9.23 -18.42 5.64
CA MET A 399 9.47 -17.28 6.52
C MET A 399 10.95 -16.88 6.57
N PHE A 400 11.88 -17.85 6.61
CA PHE A 400 13.32 -17.56 6.49
C PHE A 400 13.66 -16.93 5.13
N ALA A 401 13.05 -17.40 4.03
CA ALA A 401 13.27 -16.83 2.71
C ALA A 401 12.81 -15.36 2.65
N LEU A 402 11.65 -15.02 3.22
CA LEU A 402 11.19 -13.64 3.34
C LEU A 402 12.14 -12.79 4.18
N ALA A 403 12.63 -13.31 5.30
CA ALA A 403 13.64 -12.63 6.14
C ALA A 403 14.93 -12.35 5.35
N ILE A 404 15.43 -13.31 4.58
CA ILE A 404 16.61 -13.14 3.72
C ILE A 404 16.41 -12.06 2.69
N ILE A 405 15.24 -12.00 2.03
CA ILE A 405 14.91 -10.95 1.06
C ILE A 405 14.95 -9.56 1.72
N LEU A 406 14.42 -9.43 2.94
CA LEU A 406 14.49 -8.17 3.69
C LEU A 406 15.94 -7.82 4.09
N ILE A 407 16.78 -8.80 4.43
CA ILE A 407 18.20 -8.56 4.69
C ILE A 407 18.91 -8.04 3.44
N VAL A 408 18.63 -8.61 2.27
CA VAL A 408 19.12 -8.08 0.98
C VAL A 408 18.63 -6.63 0.78
N GLY A 409 17.36 -6.34 1.11
CA GLY A 409 16.83 -4.98 1.12
C GLY A 409 17.65 -4.03 2.01
N ILE A 410 17.99 -4.43 3.23
CA ILE A 410 18.85 -3.65 4.12
C ILE A 410 20.22 -3.39 3.48
N ILE A 411 20.85 -4.40 2.90
CA ILE A 411 22.15 -4.26 2.22
C ILE A 411 22.06 -3.24 1.09
N ILE A 412 20.99 -3.31 0.27
CA ILE A 412 20.75 -2.35 -0.81
C ILE A 412 20.62 -0.93 -0.23
N LEU A 413 19.86 -0.76 0.85
CA LEU A 413 19.69 0.54 1.50
C LEU A 413 21.01 1.14 1.99
N TYR A 414 21.93 0.31 2.50
CA TYR A 414 23.27 0.78 2.90
C TYR A 414 24.07 1.32 1.71
N THR A 415 23.89 0.79 0.51
CA THR A 415 24.59 1.25 -0.71
C THR A 415 24.01 2.53 -1.30
N MET A 416 22.88 3.04 -0.76
CA MET A 416 22.26 4.26 -1.24
C MET A 416 22.98 5.51 -0.73
N PRO A 417 23.06 6.57 -1.55
CA PRO A 417 23.66 7.83 -1.14
C PRO A 417 22.91 8.42 0.07
N LYS A 418 23.63 9.17 0.90
CA LYS A 418 23.02 9.95 1.98
C LYS A 418 22.19 11.10 1.40
N THR A 419 21.07 11.36 2.01
CA THR A 419 20.24 12.52 1.64
C THR A 419 20.87 13.81 2.18
N ASN A 420 20.56 14.94 1.54
CA ASN A 420 21.06 16.25 1.99
C ASN A 420 20.68 16.54 3.45
N ILE A 421 19.52 16.06 3.90
CA ILE A 421 19.06 16.23 5.29
C ILE A 421 19.91 15.40 6.26
N GLU A 422 20.27 14.17 5.88
CA GLU A 422 21.16 13.31 6.68
C GLU A 422 22.54 13.94 6.83
N ILE A 423 23.10 14.50 5.76
CA ILE A 423 24.38 15.20 5.78
C ILE A 423 24.32 16.42 6.70
N GLN A 424 23.25 17.21 6.64
CA GLN A 424 23.06 18.38 7.50
C GLN A 424 22.87 18.02 8.98
N SER A 425 22.15 16.90 9.27
CA SER A 425 21.95 16.43 10.64
C SER A 425 23.25 15.93 11.27
N GLU A 426 24.08 15.20 10.52
CA GLU A 426 25.39 14.74 10.98
C GLU A 426 26.36 15.92 11.26
N ASN A 427 26.35 16.95 10.41
CA ASN A 427 27.17 18.16 10.61
C ASN A 427 26.75 18.92 11.87
N LYS A 428 25.46 18.98 12.20
CA LYS A 428 24.96 19.59 13.44
C LYS A 428 25.37 18.75 14.69
N GLU A 429 25.22 17.44 14.64
CA GLU A 429 25.64 16.57 15.74
C GLU A 429 27.17 16.58 15.94
N GLY A 430 27.95 16.66 14.86
CA GLY A 430 29.41 16.81 14.91
C GLY A 430 29.84 18.12 15.57
N SER A 431 29.14 19.22 15.24
CA SER A 431 29.44 20.54 15.84
C SER A 431 29.09 20.60 17.33
N VAL A 432 28.02 19.93 17.77
CA VAL A 432 27.61 19.84 19.18
C VAL A 432 28.61 19.01 19.99
N ARG A 433 29.14 17.90 19.42
CA ARG A 433 30.16 17.07 20.09
C ARG A 433 31.49 17.79 20.26
N VAL A 434 31.90 18.63 19.30
CA VAL A 434 33.13 19.43 19.41
C VAL A 434 33.00 20.49 20.50
N THR A 435 31.83 21.14 20.62
CA THR A 435 31.59 22.15 21.67
C THR A 435 31.46 21.57 23.08
N THR A 436 30.97 20.32 23.21
CA THR A 436 30.91 19.63 24.53
C THR A 436 32.24 19.02 24.95
N SER A 437 33.10 18.62 24.00
CA SER A 437 34.45 18.12 24.29
C SER A 437 35.42 19.27 24.68
N GLY A 438 35.22 20.49 24.14
CA GLY A 438 36.05 21.66 24.49
C GLY A 438 35.78 22.27 25.88
N LYS A 439 34.69 21.91 26.56
CA LYS A 439 34.35 22.38 27.91
C LYS A 439 34.84 21.48 29.05
N ARG A 440 35.57 20.41 28.77
CA ARG A 440 36.15 19.51 29.79
C ARG A 440 37.67 19.70 30.00
N LEU A 441 38.23 20.73 29.41
CA LEU A 441 39.66 21.07 29.57
C LEU A 441 39.83 22.55 29.91
N LEU A 442 39.20 23.03 30.97
CA LEU A 442 39.57 24.25 31.71
C LEU A 442 39.17 24.07 33.15
#